data_36d94727bacad274d33989fa9b4e805e
#
_entry.id   36d94727bacad274d33989fa9b4e805e
#
_cell.length_a   1.000
_cell.length_b   1.000
_cell.length_c   1.000
_cell.angle_alpha   90.00
_cell.angle_beta   90.00
_cell.angle_gamma   90.00
#
_symmetry.space_group_name_H-M   'P 1'
#
loop_
_entity.id
_entity.type
_entity.pdbx_description
1 polymer ?
#
loop_
_entity_poly.entity_id
_entity_poly.type
_entity_poly.pdbx_seq_one_letter_code
_entity_poly.pdbx_strand_id
1 'polypeptide(L)'
;IDTYTRGVQIIRVALNYLNAGACGVSYWSLIDQYYNRNASYSEMQQLGLWKYLKSAYTEDPDVYSKIKEDYEVRPQYYAYSLLTRFVRQGDEVYPLDLGDELIAGSAFLNTEGKWTYVLSNATDKDKMIQLENDKEGANGEYNVYKYMEGRLPEGDNLIESTETVNSQENNLKLKLSRSSIRVLVQK
;
A
#
# COMPACT_ATOMS: atom_id res chain seq x y z
N ILE A 1 -7.81 10.44 10.23
CA ILE A 1 -6.56 9.67 10.15
C ILE A 1 -6.86 8.19 9.93
N ASP A 2 -7.86 7.63 10.59
CA ASP A 2 -8.25 6.21 10.53
C ASP A 2 -9.17 5.90 9.33
N THR A 3 -9.05 6.66 8.26
CA THR A 3 -9.90 6.48 7.09
C THR A 3 -9.27 5.53 6.07
N TYR A 4 -10.11 4.71 5.48
CA TYR A 4 -9.74 3.83 4.38
C TYR A 4 -9.04 4.57 3.23
N THR A 5 -9.55 5.73 2.84
CA THR A 5 -9.01 6.56 1.74
C THR A 5 -7.57 7.01 1.96
N ARG A 6 -7.13 7.11 3.24
CA ARG A 6 -5.75 7.44 3.56
C ARG A 6 -4.77 6.40 3.03
N GLY A 7 -5.12 5.10 3.09
CA GLY A 7 -4.29 4.04 2.50
C GLY A 7 -4.08 4.25 1.00
N VAL A 8 -5.15 4.59 0.28
CA VAL A 8 -5.06 4.88 -1.17
C VAL A 8 -4.16 6.09 -1.44
N GLN A 9 -4.32 7.17 -0.65
CA GLN A 9 -3.49 8.37 -0.79
C GLN A 9 -2.01 8.13 -0.50
N ILE A 10 -1.69 7.36 0.54
CA ILE A 10 -0.31 7.02 0.89
C ILE A 10 0.37 6.28 -0.26
N ILE A 11 -0.29 5.28 -0.84
CA ILE A 11 0.28 4.54 -1.96
C ILE A 11 0.42 5.43 -3.19
N ARG A 12 -0.57 6.28 -3.51
CA ARG A 12 -0.45 7.24 -4.61
C ARG A 12 0.77 8.15 -4.44
N VAL A 13 0.98 8.69 -3.25
CA VAL A 13 2.13 9.55 -2.95
C VAL A 13 3.44 8.77 -3.08
N ALA A 14 3.51 7.55 -2.53
CA ALA A 14 4.69 6.70 -2.64
C ALA A 14 5.07 6.41 -4.10
N LEU A 15 4.09 6.04 -4.94
CA LEU A 15 4.30 5.78 -6.36
C LEU A 15 4.79 7.05 -7.09
N ASN A 16 4.22 8.21 -6.79
CA ASN A 16 4.64 9.47 -7.40
C ASN A 16 6.10 9.81 -7.05
N TYR A 17 6.55 9.57 -5.81
CA TYR A 17 7.96 9.75 -5.44
C TYR A 17 8.87 8.77 -6.18
N LEU A 18 8.51 7.50 -6.25
CA LEU A 18 9.28 6.49 -6.97
C LEU A 18 9.36 6.82 -8.47
N ASN A 19 8.24 7.23 -9.08
CA ASN A 19 8.19 7.67 -10.48
C ASN A 19 9.03 8.92 -10.74
N ALA A 20 9.20 9.79 -9.74
CA ALA A 20 10.08 10.96 -9.82
C ALA A 20 11.56 10.63 -9.56
N GLY A 21 11.92 9.36 -9.40
CA GLY A 21 13.30 8.91 -9.24
C GLY A 21 13.78 8.81 -7.77
N ALA A 22 12.87 8.82 -6.80
CA ALA A 22 13.26 8.51 -5.42
C ALA A 22 13.74 7.06 -5.31
N CYS A 23 14.87 6.85 -4.63
CA CYS A 23 15.46 5.51 -4.43
C CYS A 23 14.72 4.67 -3.36
N GLY A 24 13.73 5.24 -2.69
CA GLY A 24 12.89 4.56 -1.71
C GLY A 24 11.91 5.51 -1.06
N VAL A 25 10.94 4.94 -0.37
CA VAL A 25 9.94 5.68 0.42
C VAL A 25 9.85 5.07 1.81
N SER A 26 9.75 5.93 2.81
CA SER A 26 9.60 5.54 4.20
C SER A 26 8.32 6.16 4.75
N TYR A 27 7.53 5.35 5.44
CA TYR A 27 6.32 5.83 6.09
C TYR A 27 6.59 6.11 7.58
N TRP A 28 6.24 7.29 8.01
CA TRP A 28 6.24 7.67 9.41
C TRP A 28 4.83 7.60 9.98
N SER A 29 4.50 6.67 10.85
CA SER A 29 5.37 5.76 11.57
C SER A 29 4.74 4.37 11.66
N LEU A 30 5.47 3.38 12.19
CA LEU A 30 4.94 2.03 12.39
C LEU A 30 3.82 2.03 13.44
N ILE A 31 4.02 2.73 14.56
CA ILE A 31 3.08 2.84 15.66
C ILE A 31 2.81 4.31 15.99
N ASP A 32 1.68 4.59 16.66
CA ASP A 32 1.43 5.90 17.24
C ASP A 32 2.50 6.22 18.29
N GLN A 33 2.93 7.46 18.35
CA GLN A 33 4.05 7.88 19.20
C GLN A 33 3.73 9.09 20.04
N TYR A 34 4.22 9.05 21.27
CA TYR A 34 4.35 10.23 22.13
C TYR A 34 5.74 10.85 21.96
N TYR A 35 5.79 12.15 21.71
CA TYR A 35 7.07 12.87 21.63
C TYR A 35 7.57 13.36 22.99
N ASN A 36 6.68 13.43 23.97
CA ASN A 36 7.02 13.86 25.31
C ASN A 36 6.49 12.82 26.32
N ARG A 37 7.32 12.41 27.27
CA ARG A 37 6.96 11.46 28.32
C ARG A 37 5.76 11.90 29.16
N ASN A 38 5.54 13.21 29.26
CA ASN A 38 4.43 13.82 30.00
C ASN A 38 3.32 14.31 29.08
N ALA A 39 3.35 13.92 27.81
CA ALA A 39 2.35 14.33 26.84
C ALA A 39 1.00 13.69 27.17
N SER A 40 -0.06 14.49 27.10
CA SER A 40 -1.42 13.96 27.15
C SER A 40 -1.75 13.16 25.88
N TYR A 41 -2.82 12.36 25.91
CA TYR A 41 -3.27 11.63 24.73
C TYR A 41 -3.50 12.56 23.52
N SER A 42 -3.92 13.81 23.76
CA SER A 42 -4.10 14.81 22.71
C SER A 42 -2.80 15.24 22.01
N GLU A 43 -1.66 14.99 22.63
CA GLU A 43 -0.34 15.29 22.07
C GLU A 43 0.31 14.07 21.39
N MET A 44 -0.37 12.93 21.41
CA MET A 44 0.08 11.75 20.70
C MET A 44 -0.02 11.95 19.18
N GLN A 45 1.04 11.64 18.47
CA GLN A 45 0.99 11.59 17.01
C GLN A 45 0.34 10.29 16.52
N GLN A 46 -0.90 10.43 16.07
CA GLN A 46 -1.73 9.33 15.58
C GLN A 46 -1.44 9.03 14.09
N LEU A 47 -0.17 8.84 13.74
CA LEU A 47 0.27 8.60 12.36
C LEU A 47 0.66 7.14 12.11
N GLY A 48 0.65 6.30 13.14
CA GLY A 48 1.07 4.91 13.05
C GLY A 48 0.24 4.07 12.10
N LEU A 49 0.86 3.07 11.51
CA LEU A 49 0.15 1.96 10.85
C LEU A 49 -0.62 1.13 11.89
N TRP A 50 -0.11 1.11 13.12
CA TRP A 50 -0.74 0.53 14.30
C TRP A 50 -1.22 1.64 15.21
N LYS A 51 -2.52 1.63 15.49
CA LYS A 51 -3.19 2.56 16.37
C LYS A 51 -3.07 2.10 17.82
N TYR A 52 -2.71 3.01 18.70
CA TYR A 52 -2.72 2.77 20.13
C TYR A 52 -4.13 2.90 20.69
N LEU A 53 -4.61 1.86 21.39
CA LEU A 53 -5.99 1.79 21.88
C LEU A 53 -6.17 2.36 23.28
N LYS A 54 -5.11 2.43 24.10
CA LYS A 54 -5.22 2.97 25.45
C LYS A 54 -5.52 4.44 25.44
N SER A 55 -6.64 4.79 26.04
CA SER A 55 -7.05 6.19 26.22
C SER A 55 -6.30 6.90 27.38
N ALA A 56 -5.60 6.15 28.20
CA ALA A 56 -4.85 6.70 29.31
C ALA A 56 -3.35 6.45 29.12
N TYR A 57 -2.60 7.54 29.01
CA TYR A 57 -1.16 7.52 29.19
C TYR A 57 -0.88 7.02 30.62
N THR A 58 -0.04 6.02 30.78
CA THR A 58 0.42 5.57 32.07
C THR A 58 1.93 5.71 32.12
N GLU A 59 2.43 6.30 33.19
CA GLU A 59 3.87 6.42 33.46
C GLU A 59 4.51 5.10 33.91
N ASP A 60 3.68 4.05 34.13
CA ASP A 60 4.14 2.76 34.61
C ASP A 60 4.83 1.99 33.46
N PRO A 61 6.16 1.80 33.55
CA PRO A 61 6.93 1.09 32.53
C PRO A 61 6.54 -0.41 32.41
N ASP A 62 5.94 -1.01 33.44
CA ASP A 62 5.50 -2.40 33.37
C ASP A 62 4.28 -2.59 32.49
N VAL A 63 3.54 -1.53 32.22
CA VAL A 63 2.43 -1.55 31.25
C VAL A 63 2.92 -1.72 29.82
N TYR A 64 4.13 -1.28 29.50
CA TYR A 64 4.74 -1.50 28.17
C TYR A 64 4.97 -2.99 27.87
N SER A 65 5.07 -3.85 28.87
CA SER A 65 5.26 -5.29 28.65
C SER A 65 4.01 -6.01 28.15
N LYS A 66 2.82 -5.38 28.25
CA LYS A 66 1.53 -5.92 27.80
C LYS A 66 1.05 -5.34 26.45
N ILE A 67 1.95 -4.71 25.73
CA ILE A 67 1.67 -3.83 24.60
C ILE A 67 0.96 -4.53 23.42
N LYS A 68 1.13 -5.83 23.20
CA LYS A 68 0.53 -6.52 22.06
C LYS A 68 -1.00 -6.47 22.00
N GLU A 69 -1.65 -6.36 23.15
CA GLU A 69 -3.12 -6.33 23.24
C GLU A 69 -3.71 -4.92 23.11
N ASP A 70 -2.87 -3.90 23.08
CA ASP A 70 -3.29 -2.49 23.11
C ASP A 70 -3.21 -1.78 21.76
N TYR A 71 -2.91 -2.50 20.70
CA TYR A 71 -2.82 -1.94 19.36
C TYR A 71 -3.77 -2.64 18.39
N GLU A 72 -4.31 -1.89 17.45
CA GLU A 72 -5.01 -2.41 16.28
C GLU A 72 -4.41 -1.83 15.00
N VAL A 73 -4.50 -2.56 13.91
CA VAL A 73 -4.04 -2.07 12.61
C VAL A 73 -5.02 -1.05 12.04
N ARG A 74 -4.48 0.00 11.43
CA ARG A 74 -5.26 0.94 10.64
C ARG A 74 -5.42 0.45 9.20
N PRO A 75 -6.42 0.93 8.46
CA PRO A 75 -6.58 0.59 7.05
C PRO A 75 -5.31 0.80 6.21
N GLN A 76 -4.53 1.85 6.48
CA GLN A 76 -3.27 2.12 5.78
C GLN A 76 -2.18 1.06 5.98
N TYR A 77 -2.24 0.25 7.06
CA TYR A 77 -1.35 -0.90 7.23
C TYR A 77 -1.50 -1.87 6.05
N TYR A 78 -2.73 -2.22 5.70
CA TYR A 78 -2.98 -3.16 4.61
C TYR A 78 -2.56 -2.58 3.25
N ALA A 79 -2.79 -1.28 3.03
CA ALA A 79 -2.35 -0.61 1.81
C ALA A 79 -0.81 -0.61 1.69
N TYR A 80 -0.13 -0.20 2.76
CA TYR A 80 1.33 -0.11 2.75
C TYR A 80 2.01 -1.49 2.71
N SER A 81 1.41 -2.50 3.34
CA SER A 81 1.90 -3.88 3.28
C SER A 81 1.91 -4.44 1.86
N LEU A 82 0.98 -4.04 1.00
CA LEU A 82 0.97 -4.45 -0.42
C LEU A 82 2.19 -3.90 -1.16
N LEU A 83 2.60 -2.66 -0.90
CA LEU A 83 3.81 -2.10 -1.49
C LEU A 83 5.05 -2.81 -0.97
N THR A 84 5.19 -2.94 0.35
CA THR A 84 6.41 -3.48 0.97
C THR A 84 6.58 -4.99 0.80
N ARG A 85 5.52 -5.73 0.48
CA ARG A 85 5.61 -7.17 0.19
C ARG A 85 6.19 -7.46 -1.18
N PHE A 86 5.87 -6.64 -2.16
CA PHE A 86 6.10 -6.95 -3.58
C PHE A 86 7.08 -6.02 -4.28
N VAL A 87 7.46 -4.91 -3.64
CA VAL A 87 8.49 -4.00 -4.13
C VAL A 87 9.70 -4.07 -3.21
N ARG A 88 10.86 -4.39 -3.75
CA ARG A 88 12.08 -4.69 -3.01
C ARG A 88 13.24 -3.80 -3.45
N GLN A 89 14.25 -3.78 -2.61
CA GLN A 89 15.54 -3.17 -2.98
C GLN A 89 16.13 -3.89 -4.19
N GLY A 90 16.52 -3.13 -5.20
CA GLY A 90 17.09 -3.66 -6.44
C GLY A 90 16.06 -3.80 -7.57
N ASP A 91 14.76 -3.60 -7.31
CA ASP A 91 13.77 -3.55 -8.37
C ASP A 91 13.94 -2.28 -9.22
N GLU A 92 13.85 -2.42 -10.53
CA GLU A 92 13.80 -1.29 -11.45
C GLU A 92 12.39 -0.72 -11.50
N VAL A 93 12.28 0.63 -11.48
CA VAL A 93 11.00 1.33 -11.46
C VAL A 93 10.69 1.91 -12.85
N TYR A 94 9.51 1.58 -13.37
CA TYR A 94 8.99 2.11 -14.63
C TYR A 94 7.70 2.89 -14.36
N PRO A 95 7.71 4.23 -14.53
CA PRO A 95 6.51 5.05 -14.38
C PRO A 95 5.42 4.65 -15.37
N LEU A 96 4.16 4.66 -14.93
CA LEU A 96 3.00 4.46 -15.78
C LEU A 96 2.27 5.80 -15.94
N ASP A 97 2.05 6.22 -17.19
CA ASP A 97 1.16 7.35 -17.48
C ASP A 97 -0.27 6.84 -17.59
N LEU A 98 -1.10 7.23 -16.63
CA LEU A 98 -2.50 6.79 -16.54
C LEU A 98 -3.49 7.92 -16.87
N GLY A 99 -2.98 9.08 -17.32
CA GLY A 99 -3.79 10.19 -17.84
C GLY A 99 -4.68 10.92 -16.83
N ASP A 100 -4.48 10.69 -15.50
CA ASP A 100 -5.28 11.31 -14.44
C ASP A 100 -4.40 11.49 -13.19
N GLU A 101 -4.28 12.71 -12.68
CA GLU A 101 -3.44 13.05 -11.52
C GLU A 101 -3.83 12.33 -10.22
N LEU A 102 -5.07 11.88 -10.11
CA LEU A 102 -5.57 11.13 -8.96
C LEU A 102 -5.37 9.61 -9.11
N ILE A 103 -4.81 9.18 -10.24
CA ILE A 103 -4.47 7.79 -10.48
C ILE A 103 -2.96 7.69 -10.63
N ALA A 104 -2.32 6.92 -9.79
CA ALA A 104 -0.89 6.66 -9.88
C ALA A 104 -0.63 5.19 -10.15
N GLY A 105 0.41 4.92 -10.91
CA GLY A 105 0.86 3.57 -11.19
C GLY A 105 2.36 3.51 -11.44
N SER A 106 2.94 2.36 -11.10
CA SER A 106 4.32 2.02 -11.41
C SER A 106 4.41 0.54 -11.74
N ALA A 107 5.27 0.20 -12.67
CA ALA A 107 5.69 -1.17 -12.90
C ALA A 107 7.10 -1.35 -12.29
N PHE A 108 7.33 -2.50 -11.72
CA PHE A 108 8.58 -2.89 -11.09
C PHE A 108 9.09 -4.17 -11.72
N LEU A 109 10.34 -4.17 -12.14
CA LEU A 109 11.03 -5.36 -12.63
C LEU A 109 12.03 -5.81 -11.58
N ASN A 110 11.84 -6.99 -11.02
CA ASN A 110 12.74 -7.50 -10.01
C ASN A 110 13.99 -8.14 -10.62
N THR A 111 14.95 -8.49 -9.80
CA THR A 111 16.23 -9.09 -10.21
C THR A 111 16.10 -10.50 -10.84
N GLU A 112 14.93 -11.13 -10.72
CA GLU A 112 14.59 -12.41 -11.35
C GLU A 112 13.88 -12.25 -12.70
N GLY A 113 13.69 -11.01 -13.16
CA GLY A 113 12.98 -10.69 -14.39
C GLY A 113 11.46 -10.80 -14.28
N LYS A 114 10.89 -10.75 -13.06
CA LYS A 114 9.45 -10.77 -12.82
C LYS A 114 8.89 -9.37 -12.64
N TRP A 115 7.70 -9.16 -13.18
CA TRP A 115 6.99 -7.90 -13.14
C TRP A 115 5.99 -7.79 -12.00
N THR A 116 5.96 -6.63 -11.37
CA THR A 116 4.90 -6.24 -10.42
C THR A 116 4.33 -4.91 -10.85
N TYR A 117 3.01 -4.80 -10.94
CA TYR A 117 2.32 -3.53 -11.18
C TYR A 117 1.61 -3.10 -9.90
N VAL A 118 1.80 -1.86 -9.50
CA VAL A 118 1.09 -1.24 -8.38
C VAL A 118 0.29 -0.05 -8.90
N LEU A 119 -1.02 -0.08 -8.71
CA LEU A 119 -1.96 0.93 -9.22
C LEU A 119 -2.80 1.46 -8.07
N SER A 120 -2.93 2.76 -7.97
CA SER A 120 -3.75 3.46 -6.98
C SER A 120 -4.74 4.39 -7.67
N ASN A 121 -6.02 4.22 -7.40
CA ASN A 121 -7.09 5.10 -7.89
C ASN A 121 -7.68 5.88 -6.70
N ALA A 122 -7.36 7.15 -6.58
CA ALA A 122 -7.90 8.05 -5.56
C ALA A 122 -9.15 8.82 -6.02
N THR A 123 -9.70 8.48 -7.20
CA THR A 123 -10.95 9.09 -7.69
C THR A 123 -12.18 8.41 -7.08
N ASP A 124 -13.33 9.05 -7.22
CA ASP A 124 -14.65 8.54 -6.86
C ASP A 124 -15.30 7.66 -7.93
N LYS A 125 -14.57 7.35 -9.04
CA LYS A 125 -15.07 6.60 -10.20
C LYS A 125 -14.20 5.38 -10.48
N ASP A 126 -14.86 4.33 -10.95
CA ASP A 126 -14.17 3.18 -11.53
C ASP A 126 -13.50 3.57 -12.86
N LYS A 127 -12.33 3.04 -13.12
CA LYS A 127 -11.58 3.28 -14.36
C LYS A 127 -11.24 1.95 -15.03
N MET A 128 -11.35 1.91 -16.36
CA MET A 128 -10.74 0.84 -17.14
C MET A 128 -9.33 1.24 -17.48
N ILE A 129 -8.37 0.42 -17.07
CA ILE A 129 -6.95 0.62 -17.31
C ILE A 129 -6.48 -0.41 -18.33
N GLN A 130 -5.73 0.04 -19.30
CA GLN A 130 -4.99 -0.80 -20.23
C GLN A 130 -3.51 -0.55 -19.99
N LEU A 131 -2.80 -1.60 -19.57
CA LEU A 131 -1.35 -1.57 -19.40
C LEU A 131 -0.73 -2.22 -20.64
N GLU A 132 0.17 -1.50 -21.27
CA GLU A 132 0.99 -1.99 -22.36
C GLU A 132 2.44 -2.04 -21.87
N ASN A 133 3.09 -3.17 -22.05
CA ASN A 133 4.47 -3.35 -21.64
C ASN A 133 5.21 -4.13 -22.73
N ASP A 134 5.99 -3.41 -23.52
CA ASP A 134 6.77 -3.93 -24.63
C ASP A 134 8.09 -4.60 -24.21
N LYS A 135 8.36 -4.63 -22.92
CA LYS A 135 9.55 -5.27 -22.37
C LYS A 135 9.45 -6.79 -22.39
N GLU A 136 10.58 -7.42 -22.58
CA GLU A 136 10.68 -8.89 -22.51
C GLU A 136 10.20 -9.42 -21.14
N GLY A 137 9.52 -10.56 -21.16
CA GLY A 137 9.04 -11.23 -19.96
C GLY A 137 7.76 -10.65 -19.34
N ALA A 138 7.14 -9.60 -19.92
CA ALA A 138 5.93 -8.99 -19.37
C ALA A 138 4.66 -9.83 -19.60
N ASN A 139 4.68 -10.79 -20.50
CA ASN A 139 3.58 -11.72 -20.72
C ASN A 139 3.52 -12.78 -19.62
N GLY A 140 2.33 -13.27 -19.33
CA GLY A 140 2.14 -14.34 -18.38
C GLY A 140 1.02 -14.11 -17.39
N GLU A 141 1.02 -14.92 -16.36
CA GLU A 141 -0.03 -14.97 -15.34
C GLU A 141 0.36 -14.11 -14.12
N TYR A 142 -0.58 -13.31 -13.64
CA TYR A 142 -0.41 -12.40 -12.50
C TYR A 142 -1.43 -12.69 -11.42
N ASN A 143 -0.97 -12.84 -10.18
CA ASN A 143 -1.83 -12.81 -9.01
C ASN A 143 -2.27 -11.38 -8.71
N VAL A 144 -3.55 -11.18 -8.40
CA VAL A 144 -4.12 -9.85 -8.15
C VAL A 144 -4.50 -9.70 -6.69
N TYR A 145 -3.95 -8.67 -6.06
CA TYR A 145 -4.22 -8.27 -4.68
C TYR A 145 -5.01 -6.96 -4.70
N LYS A 146 -6.04 -6.86 -3.85
CA LYS A 146 -6.97 -5.73 -3.88
C LYS A 146 -7.15 -5.11 -2.50
N TYR A 147 -6.75 -3.86 -2.37
CA TYR A 147 -7.16 -3.03 -1.24
C TYR A 147 -8.47 -2.32 -1.61
N MET A 148 -9.57 -2.72 -0.98
CA MET A 148 -10.93 -2.24 -1.27
C MET A 148 -11.71 -2.04 0.01
N GLU A 149 -12.52 -0.98 0.04
CA GLU A 149 -13.40 -0.68 1.18
C GLU A 149 -14.34 -1.87 1.47
N GLY A 150 -14.50 -2.19 2.77
CA GLY A 150 -15.32 -3.32 3.21
C GLY A 150 -14.75 -4.72 2.91
N ARG A 151 -13.49 -4.80 2.44
CA ARG A 151 -12.82 -6.07 2.12
C ARG A 151 -11.41 -6.16 2.71
N LEU A 152 -11.15 -5.43 3.78
CA LEU A 152 -9.89 -5.53 4.49
C LEU A 152 -9.90 -6.78 5.38
N PRO A 153 -8.75 -7.44 5.56
CA PRO A 153 -8.63 -8.55 6.49
C PRO A 153 -8.90 -8.11 7.95
N GLU A 154 -9.12 -9.08 8.82
CA GLU A 154 -9.20 -8.86 10.25
C GLU A 154 -7.81 -8.89 10.90
N GLY A 155 -7.61 -8.07 11.91
CA GLY A 155 -6.38 -8.01 12.69
C GLY A 155 -5.17 -7.65 11.82
N ASP A 156 -4.06 -8.33 12.01
CA ASP A 156 -2.79 -8.13 11.29
C ASP A 156 -2.60 -9.09 10.10
N ASN A 157 -3.65 -9.79 9.69
CA ASN A 157 -3.62 -10.63 8.50
C ASN A 157 -3.33 -9.79 7.25
N LEU A 158 -2.69 -10.41 6.26
CA LEU A 158 -2.35 -9.74 5.02
C LEU A 158 -3.44 -9.94 3.97
N ILE A 159 -3.56 -8.98 3.05
CA ILE A 159 -4.43 -9.13 1.88
C ILE A 159 -3.89 -10.28 1.02
N GLU A 160 -4.75 -11.25 0.75
CA GLU A 160 -4.45 -12.38 -0.13
C GLU A 160 -4.88 -12.13 -1.57
N SER A 161 -4.30 -12.88 -2.50
CA SER A 161 -4.71 -12.84 -3.91
C SER A 161 -6.15 -13.31 -4.07
N THR A 162 -6.95 -12.55 -4.80
CA THR A 162 -8.38 -12.84 -5.01
C THR A 162 -8.69 -13.37 -6.40
N GLU A 163 -7.79 -13.21 -7.36
CA GLU A 163 -7.93 -13.62 -8.74
C GLU A 163 -6.58 -13.69 -9.43
N THR A 164 -6.57 -14.31 -10.59
CA THR A 164 -5.44 -14.35 -11.51
C THR A 164 -5.86 -13.73 -12.84
N VAL A 165 -4.97 -12.95 -13.45
CA VAL A 165 -5.15 -12.38 -14.78
C VAL A 165 -3.99 -12.76 -15.68
N ASN A 166 -4.24 -12.86 -16.98
CA ASN A 166 -3.20 -13.14 -17.97
C ASN A 166 -2.91 -11.90 -18.82
N SER A 167 -1.65 -11.56 -18.93
CA SER A 167 -1.16 -10.62 -19.93
C SER A 167 -0.85 -11.38 -21.22
N GLN A 168 -1.43 -10.94 -22.32
CA GLN A 168 -1.21 -11.50 -23.65
C GLN A 168 -0.84 -10.38 -24.62
N GLU A 169 0.08 -10.66 -25.54
CA GLU A 169 0.53 -9.67 -26.52
C GLU A 169 0.95 -8.35 -25.86
N ASN A 170 1.63 -8.45 -24.73
CA ASN A 170 2.10 -7.30 -23.94
C ASN A 170 0.99 -6.39 -23.40
N ASN A 171 -0.24 -6.87 -23.36
CA ASN A 171 -1.41 -6.09 -22.99
C ASN A 171 -2.15 -6.71 -21.83
N LEU A 172 -2.55 -5.88 -20.87
CA LEU A 172 -3.32 -6.28 -19.72
C LEU A 172 -4.42 -5.25 -19.46
N LYS A 173 -5.69 -5.69 -19.58
CA LYS A 173 -6.85 -4.85 -19.30
C LYS A 173 -7.46 -5.21 -17.97
N LEU A 174 -7.70 -4.20 -17.14
CA LEU A 174 -8.31 -4.39 -15.84
C LEU A 174 -9.21 -3.22 -15.43
N LYS A 175 -10.18 -3.55 -14.58
CA LYS A 175 -11.00 -2.54 -13.93
C LYS A 175 -10.30 -2.13 -12.63
N LEU A 176 -9.94 -0.86 -12.48
CA LEU A 176 -9.45 -0.25 -11.26
C LEU A 176 -10.61 0.48 -10.57
N SER A 177 -11.11 -0.10 -9.49
CA SER A 177 -12.26 0.43 -8.77
C SER A 177 -11.96 1.79 -8.16
N ARG A 178 -12.99 2.60 -7.96
CA ARG A 178 -12.88 3.87 -7.22
C ARG A 178 -12.24 3.64 -5.85
N SER A 179 -11.49 4.61 -5.38
CA SER A 179 -10.86 4.58 -4.05
C SER A 179 -10.23 3.22 -3.72
N SER A 180 -9.36 2.69 -4.60
CA SER A 180 -8.78 1.36 -4.41
C SER A 180 -7.33 1.27 -4.85
N ILE A 181 -6.66 0.21 -4.41
CA ILE A 181 -5.33 -0.17 -4.87
C ILE A 181 -5.41 -1.56 -5.48
N ARG A 182 -4.69 -1.77 -6.58
CA ARG A 182 -4.42 -3.08 -7.15
C ARG A 182 -2.93 -3.33 -7.25
N VAL A 183 -2.54 -4.51 -6.85
CA VAL A 183 -1.18 -5.01 -7.07
C VAL A 183 -1.28 -6.29 -7.87
N LEU A 184 -0.55 -6.33 -8.99
CA LEU A 184 -0.46 -7.49 -9.86
C LEU A 184 0.96 -8.01 -9.77
N VAL A 185 1.12 -9.26 -9.39
CA VAL A 185 2.43 -9.90 -9.18
C VAL A 185 2.55 -11.09 -10.12
N GLN A 186 3.53 -11.05 -11.00
CA GLN A 186 3.79 -12.13 -11.96
C GLN A 186 4.18 -13.41 -11.22
N LYS A 187 3.62 -14.55 -11.66
CA LYS A 187 3.92 -15.86 -11.09
C LYS A 187 5.29 -16.40 -11.50
#